data_d40a34144e6a322c7cf42d14a7e940d7
#
_entry.id   d40a34144e6a322c7cf42d14a7e940d7
#
_cell.length_a   1.000
_cell.length_b   1.000
_cell.length_c   1.000
_cell.angle_alpha   90.00
_cell.angle_beta   90.00
_cell.angle_gamma   90.00
#
_symmetry.space_group_name_H-M   'P 1'
#
loop_
_entity.id
_entity.type
_entity.pdbx_description
1 polymer ?
#
loop_
_entity_poly.entity_id
_entity_poly.type
_entity_poly.pdbx_seq_one_letter_code
_entity_poly.pdbx_strand_id
1 'polypeptide(L)'
;MKFSGICITTDNAPRLAEFYKIVFQEEPIIDGSHYGFHSLAIWNPGDVKMAKEQNIWLQCFDADIDSLYKRLLNEISDIVIITPPEKKPWGAYSFWFADPDGNKIAVAQINEG
;
A
#
# COMPACT_ATOMS: atom_id res chain seq x y z
N MET A 1 -21.79 -14.74 1.15
CA MET A 1 -20.66 -13.91 1.63
C MET A 1 -19.88 -13.40 0.44
N LYS A 2 -19.56 -12.13 0.42
CA LYS A 2 -18.71 -11.52 -0.61
C LYS A 2 -17.56 -10.79 0.05
N PHE A 3 -16.38 -10.87 -0.56
CA PHE A 3 -15.21 -10.14 -0.10
C PHE A 3 -15.26 -8.69 -0.61
N SER A 4 -15.14 -7.71 0.29
CA SER A 4 -15.25 -6.29 -0.08
C SER A 4 -13.93 -5.52 0.04
N GLY A 5 -12.95 -6.05 0.72
CA GLY A 5 -11.68 -5.37 0.91
C GLY A 5 -10.99 -5.73 2.21
N ILE A 6 -9.92 -5.04 2.52
CA ILE A 6 -9.08 -5.27 3.68
C ILE A 6 -9.13 -4.05 4.60
N CYS A 7 -9.21 -4.28 5.90
CA CYS A 7 -9.00 -3.26 6.91
C CYS A 7 -7.68 -3.52 7.61
N ILE A 8 -6.80 -2.52 7.61
CA ILE A 8 -5.54 -2.56 8.35
C ILE A 8 -5.72 -1.78 9.64
N THR A 9 -5.53 -2.44 10.76
CA THR A 9 -5.52 -1.75 12.05
C THR A 9 -4.12 -1.29 12.39
N THR A 10 -4.02 -0.12 13.01
CA THR A 10 -2.74 0.52 13.29
C THR A 10 -2.84 1.37 14.56
N ASP A 11 -1.73 1.60 15.21
CA ASP A 11 -1.65 2.53 16.35
C ASP A 11 -1.47 3.99 15.91
N ASN A 12 -1.29 4.24 14.62
CA ASN A 12 -1.16 5.59 14.06
C ASN A 12 -1.87 5.69 12.71
N ALA A 13 -3.20 5.81 12.77
CA ALA A 13 -4.03 5.86 11.56
C ALA A 13 -3.76 7.08 10.67
N PRO A 14 -3.57 8.30 11.19
CA PRO A 14 -3.27 9.45 10.32
C PRO A 14 -2.00 9.26 9.48
N ARG A 15 -0.94 8.71 10.07
CA ARG A 15 0.32 8.47 9.36
C ARG A 15 0.14 7.45 8.25
N LEU A 16 -0.50 6.33 8.56
CA LEU A 16 -0.71 5.26 7.59
C LEU A 16 -1.66 5.69 6.47
N ALA A 17 -2.72 6.41 6.81
CA ALA A 17 -3.67 6.94 5.83
C ALA A 17 -3.01 7.94 4.87
N GLU A 18 -2.15 8.81 5.37
CA GLU A 18 -1.42 9.76 4.52
C GLU A 18 -0.54 9.06 3.49
N PHE A 19 0.12 7.97 3.90
CA PHE A 19 0.91 7.14 2.99
C PHE A 19 0.05 6.60 1.83
N TYR A 20 -1.08 5.99 2.15
CA TYR A 20 -1.95 5.41 1.13
C TYR A 20 -2.66 6.46 0.28
N LYS A 21 -2.95 7.64 0.85
CA LYS A 21 -3.46 8.78 0.08
C LYS A 21 -2.48 9.16 -1.04
N ILE A 22 -1.19 9.20 -0.72
CA ILE A 22 -0.15 9.51 -1.72
C ILE A 22 -0.03 8.38 -2.74
N VAL A 23 0.03 7.14 -2.28
CA VAL A 23 0.21 5.97 -3.15
C VAL A 23 -0.95 5.84 -4.14
N PHE A 24 -2.19 5.93 -3.66
CA PHE A 24 -3.37 5.75 -4.49
C PHE A 24 -3.84 7.03 -5.18
N GLN A 25 -3.32 8.19 -4.79
CA GLN A 25 -3.81 9.51 -5.26
C GLN A 25 -5.32 9.64 -5.03
N GLU A 26 -5.78 9.29 -3.84
CA GLU A 26 -7.17 9.19 -3.49
C GLU A 26 -7.41 9.81 -2.13
N GLU A 27 -8.50 10.57 -1.97
CA GLU A 27 -8.89 11.10 -0.67
C GLU A 27 -9.75 10.07 0.05
N PRO A 28 -9.40 9.69 1.28
CA PRO A 28 -10.24 8.75 2.04
C PRO A 28 -11.50 9.42 2.59
N ILE A 29 -12.51 8.61 2.84
CA ILE A 29 -13.66 9.02 3.64
C ILE A 29 -13.27 8.82 5.10
N ILE A 30 -13.30 9.90 5.89
CA ILE A 30 -12.81 9.90 7.26
C ILE A 30 -13.98 9.89 8.23
N ASP A 31 -13.98 8.92 9.16
CA ASP A 31 -14.92 8.84 10.26
C ASP A 31 -14.15 8.55 11.55
N GLY A 32 -13.86 9.60 12.31
CA GLY A 32 -13.03 9.50 13.50
C GLY A 32 -11.62 8.98 13.17
N SER A 33 -11.27 7.82 13.70
CA SER A 33 -9.98 7.16 13.46
C SER A 33 -10.02 6.14 12.32
N HIS A 34 -11.11 6.14 11.55
CA HIS A 34 -11.30 5.25 10.40
C HIS A 34 -11.17 6.03 9.09
N TYR A 35 -10.31 5.55 8.20
CA TYR A 35 -10.03 6.15 6.89
C TYR A 35 -10.35 5.13 5.82
N GLY A 36 -11.41 5.37 5.05
CA GLY A 36 -11.87 4.44 4.02
C GLY A 36 -11.42 4.84 2.62
N PHE A 37 -10.58 4.01 2.01
CA PHE A 37 -10.30 4.04 0.58
C PHE A 37 -11.21 3.03 -0.13
N HIS A 38 -11.09 2.89 -1.44
CA HIS A 38 -12.02 2.03 -2.19
C HIS A 38 -12.06 0.58 -1.67
N SER A 39 -10.93 -0.11 -1.64
CA SER A 39 -10.86 -1.52 -1.18
C SER A 39 -9.99 -1.70 0.06
N LEU A 40 -9.57 -0.59 0.66
CA LEU A 40 -8.69 -0.60 1.81
C LEU A 40 -9.19 0.40 2.85
N ALA A 41 -9.32 -0.04 4.08
CA ALA A 41 -9.60 0.84 5.21
C ALA A 41 -8.40 0.84 6.16
N ILE A 42 -8.16 1.98 6.79
CA ILE A 42 -7.16 2.15 7.84
C ILE A 42 -7.90 2.55 9.11
N TRP A 43 -7.62 1.87 10.20
CA TRP A 43 -8.38 2.11 11.42
C TRP A 43 -7.53 1.94 12.68
N ASN A 44 -7.69 2.89 13.60
CA ASN A 44 -7.20 2.72 14.96
C ASN A 44 -8.41 2.50 15.90
N PRO A 45 -8.72 1.24 16.25
CA PRO A 45 -9.85 0.93 17.16
C PRO A 45 -9.57 1.19 18.63
N GLY A 46 -8.37 1.60 18.99
CA GLY A 46 -7.89 1.69 20.37
C GLY A 46 -6.70 0.76 20.56
N ASP A 47 -6.67 -0.05 21.57
CA ASP A 47 -5.55 -0.93 21.96
C ASP A 47 -5.03 -1.85 20.84
N VAL A 48 -4.29 -1.28 19.90
CA VAL A 48 -3.69 -2.06 18.81
C VAL A 48 -2.28 -2.51 19.20
N LYS A 49 -2.05 -3.83 19.17
CA LYS A 49 -0.71 -4.38 19.26
C LYS A 49 -0.15 -4.53 17.86
N MET A 50 0.90 -3.76 17.57
CA MET A 50 1.56 -3.84 16.28
C MET A 50 2.36 -5.15 16.18
N ALA A 51 2.14 -5.89 15.08
CA ALA A 51 2.92 -7.08 14.80
C ALA A 51 4.34 -6.70 14.35
N LYS A 52 5.33 -7.52 14.72
CA LYS A 52 6.72 -7.30 14.28
C LYS A 52 6.91 -7.60 12.81
N GLU A 53 6.15 -8.57 12.30
CA GLU A 53 6.21 -9.00 10.91
C GLU A 53 4.80 -9.12 10.35
N GLN A 54 4.66 -8.75 9.09
CA GLN A 54 3.39 -8.84 8.37
C GLN A 54 3.47 -9.98 7.36
N ASN A 55 2.48 -10.86 7.37
CA ASN A 55 2.40 -12.02 6.48
C ASN A 55 1.45 -11.84 5.30
N ILE A 56 0.82 -10.67 5.20
CA ILE A 56 -0.12 -10.37 4.13
C ILE A 56 0.53 -9.34 3.20
N TRP A 57 0.41 -9.58 1.89
CA TRP A 57 0.85 -8.67 0.86
C TRP A 57 -0.37 -8.05 0.19
N LEU A 58 -0.33 -6.73 -0.01
CA LEU A 58 -1.26 -6.07 -0.90
C LEU A 58 -0.75 -6.24 -2.33
N GLN A 59 -1.63 -6.67 -3.22
CA GLN A 59 -1.28 -6.83 -4.64
C GLN A 59 -1.98 -5.76 -5.45
N CYS A 60 -1.21 -5.00 -6.19
CA CYS A 60 -1.68 -3.87 -6.98
C CYS A 60 -1.21 -4.00 -8.42
N PHE A 61 -1.88 -3.28 -9.30
CA PHE A 61 -1.49 -3.16 -10.71
C PHE A 61 -1.34 -1.69 -11.08
N ASP A 62 -0.44 -1.41 -12.02
CA ASP A 62 -0.28 -0.09 -12.60
C ASP A 62 0.15 -0.24 -14.07
N ALA A 63 -0.24 0.72 -14.90
CA ALA A 63 0.07 0.69 -16.32
C ALA A 63 1.54 0.99 -16.60
N ASP A 64 2.20 1.76 -15.73
CA ASP A 64 3.59 2.18 -15.90
C ASP A 64 4.30 2.22 -14.53
N ILE A 65 4.88 1.09 -14.15
CA ILE A 65 5.50 1.00 -12.82
C ILE A 65 6.82 1.76 -12.73
N ASP A 66 7.52 2.02 -13.82
CA ASP A 66 8.73 2.84 -13.75
C ASP A 66 8.38 4.28 -13.36
N SER A 67 7.33 4.84 -13.94
CA SER A 67 6.85 6.17 -13.58
C SER A 67 6.29 6.21 -12.16
N LEU A 68 5.54 5.18 -11.76
CA LEU A 68 5.02 5.05 -10.40
C LEU A 68 6.18 4.99 -9.39
N TYR A 69 7.18 4.17 -9.66
CA TYR A 69 8.35 4.02 -8.80
C TYR A 69 9.05 5.37 -8.59
N LYS A 70 9.32 6.10 -9.66
CA LYS A 70 9.95 7.42 -9.60
C LYS A 70 9.11 8.41 -8.82
N ARG A 71 7.79 8.41 -9.03
CA ARG A 71 6.87 9.28 -8.29
C ARG A 71 6.89 9.00 -6.80
N LEU A 72 6.82 7.73 -6.41
CA LEU A 72 6.83 7.36 -5.00
C LEU A 72 8.16 7.74 -4.33
N LEU A 73 9.29 7.52 -5.00
CA LEU A 73 10.59 7.95 -4.47
C LEU A 73 10.65 9.46 -4.28
N ASN A 74 10.01 10.22 -5.16
CA ASN A 74 10.00 11.69 -5.08
C ASN A 74 9.03 12.21 -4.01
N GLU A 75 7.87 11.60 -3.85
CA GLU A 75 6.81 12.09 -2.96
C GLU A 75 6.89 11.56 -1.54
N ILE A 76 7.52 10.40 -1.34
CA ILE A 76 7.64 9.76 -0.03
C ILE A 76 9.13 9.60 0.29
N SER A 77 9.67 10.56 1.04
CA SER A 77 11.12 10.64 1.31
C SER A 77 11.69 9.47 2.10
N ASP A 78 10.86 8.83 2.93
CA ASP A 78 11.24 7.71 3.80
C ASP A 78 10.68 6.37 3.35
N ILE A 79 10.29 6.26 2.07
CA ILE A 79 9.73 5.02 1.54
C ILE A 79 10.75 3.88 1.62
N VAL A 80 10.27 2.71 2.03
CA VAL A 80 11.08 1.50 2.12
C VAL A 80 10.83 0.66 0.86
N ILE A 81 11.83 0.59 0.00
CA ILE A 81 11.79 -0.25 -1.20
C ILE A 81 12.34 -1.62 -0.85
N ILE A 82 11.54 -2.66 -1.05
CA ILE A 82 11.96 -4.05 -0.83
C ILE A 82 12.74 -4.54 -2.04
N THR A 83 12.17 -4.39 -3.25
CA THR A 83 12.89 -4.63 -4.50
C THR A 83 12.53 -3.55 -5.52
N PRO A 84 13.50 -3.02 -6.27
CA PRO A 84 13.21 -2.06 -7.33
C PRO A 84 12.49 -2.74 -8.51
N PRO A 85 12.02 -1.97 -9.50
CA PRO A 85 11.41 -2.56 -10.69
C PRO A 85 12.31 -3.58 -11.35
N GLU A 86 11.81 -4.80 -11.50
CA GLU A 86 12.53 -5.92 -12.09
C GLU A 86 11.55 -6.96 -12.62
N LYS A 87 12.01 -7.74 -13.58
CA LYS A 87 11.25 -8.89 -14.06
C LYS A 87 11.41 -10.06 -13.09
N LYS A 88 10.28 -10.55 -12.60
CA LYS A 88 10.27 -11.67 -11.67
C LYS A 88 10.41 -13.01 -12.41
N PRO A 89 10.81 -14.10 -11.69
CA PRO A 89 10.94 -15.43 -12.32
C PRO A 89 9.67 -15.92 -13.01
N TRP A 90 8.50 -15.51 -12.53
CA TRP A 90 7.21 -15.86 -13.14
C TRP A 90 6.77 -14.92 -14.26
N GLY A 91 7.63 -13.98 -14.67
CA GLY A 91 7.43 -13.14 -15.85
C GLY A 91 6.84 -11.76 -15.60
N ALA A 92 6.33 -11.48 -14.41
CA ALA A 92 5.78 -10.16 -14.09
C ALA A 92 6.88 -9.11 -13.94
N TYR A 93 6.67 -7.92 -14.52
CA TYR A 93 7.51 -6.76 -14.24
C TYR A 93 6.90 -6.01 -13.06
N SER A 94 7.60 -5.95 -11.95
CA SER A 94 7.04 -5.42 -10.70
C SER A 94 8.12 -4.83 -9.80
N PHE A 95 7.68 -4.02 -8.82
CA PHE A 95 8.51 -3.64 -7.68
C PHE A 95 7.73 -3.84 -6.38
N TRP A 96 8.47 -3.97 -5.28
CA TRP A 96 7.91 -4.21 -3.96
C TRP A 96 8.35 -3.13 -2.99
N PHE A 97 7.44 -2.68 -2.15
CA PHE A 97 7.73 -1.69 -1.12
C PHE A 97 6.91 -1.96 0.13
N ALA A 98 7.23 -1.25 1.21
CA ALA A 98 6.52 -1.39 2.46
C ALA A 98 5.88 -0.06 2.87
N ASP A 99 4.76 -0.14 3.57
CA ASP A 99 4.17 1.03 4.21
C ASP A 99 4.88 1.33 5.54
N PRO A 100 4.55 2.45 6.22
CA PRO A 100 5.21 2.81 7.48
C PRO A 100 5.09 1.79 8.61
N ASP A 101 4.08 0.92 8.56
CA ASP A 101 3.87 -0.13 9.55
C ASP A 101 4.51 -1.47 9.15
N GLY A 102 5.16 -1.52 7.98
CA GLY A 102 5.79 -2.73 7.49
C GLY A 102 4.89 -3.64 6.67
N ASN A 103 3.66 -3.23 6.36
CA ASN A 103 2.81 -3.98 5.44
C ASN A 103 3.44 -3.94 4.04
N LYS A 104 3.45 -5.08 3.36
CA LYS A 104 4.14 -5.23 2.09
C LYS A 104 3.19 -5.02 0.92
N ILE A 105 3.67 -4.33 -0.09
CA ILE A 105 2.89 -4.02 -1.29
C ILE A 105 3.70 -4.47 -2.51
N ALA A 106 3.08 -5.29 -3.33
CA ALA A 106 3.62 -5.69 -4.62
C ALA A 106 2.80 -5.03 -5.71
N VAL A 107 3.44 -4.32 -6.62
CA VAL A 107 2.75 -3.73 -7.76
C VAL A 107 3.34 -4.26 -9.05
N ALA A 108 2.48 -4.81 -9.91
CA ALA A 108 2.86 -5.39 -11.19
C ALA A 108 2.33 -4.55 -12.34
N GLN A 109 3.06 -4.52 -13.44
CA GLN A 109 2.64 -3.78 -14.61
C GLN A 109 1.57 -4.56 -15.38
N ILE A 110 0.50 -3.85 -15.73
CA ILE A 110 -0.55 -4.42 -16.57
C ILE A 110 -0.03 -4.36 -18.03
N ASN A 111 -0.01 -5.52 -18.67
CA ASN A 111 0.25 -5.57 -20.10
C ASN A 111 -1.06 -5.31 -20.83
N GLU A 112 -1.21 -4.08 -21.32
CA GLU A 112 -2.26 -3.72 -22.25
C GLU A 112 -1.77 -4.07 -23.65
N GLY A 113 -2.10 -5.27 -24.11
CA GLY A 113 -1.62 -5.65 -25.43
C GLY A 113 -2.60 -6.36 -26.25
#